data_2aef5a2a881d61d7c3b087d0ceb345e0
#
_entry.id   2aef5a2a881d61d7c3b087d0ceb345e0
#
_cell.length_a   1.000
_cell.length_b   1.000
_cell.length_c   1.000
_cell.angle_alpha   90.00
_cell.angle_beta   90.00
_cell.angle_gamma   90.00
#
_symmetry.space_group_name_H-M   'P 1'
#
loop_
_entity.id
_entity.type
_entity.pdbx_description
1 polymer ?
#
loop_
_entity_poly.entity_id
_entity_poly.type
_entity_poly.pdbx_seq_one_letter_code
_entity_poly.pdbx_strand_id
1 'polypeptide(L)'
;MAEKTNDNIFEHELVPKHILLSEEEAREVLERYRVKAHQLPHILSSDPAIKAINAKPDSIVKIVRKSSTAGESVVYRYVVRG
;
A
#
# COMPACT_ATOMS: atom_id res chain seq x y z
N MET A 1 3.22 28.86 9.80
CA MET A 1 2.23 27.87 10.07
C MET A 1 1.85 27.07 8.84
N ALA A 2 1.27 27.69 7.88
CA ALA A 2 0.89 26.98 6.65
C ALA A 2 2.10 26.44 5.92
N GLU A 3 3.19 27.12 6.00
CA GLU A 3 4.39 26.71 5.28
C GLU A 3 4.89 25.34 5.74
N LYS A 4 4.95 25.14 7.04
CA LYS A 4 5.40 23.86 7.54
C LYS A 4 4.49 22.75 7.08
N THR A 5 3.19 23.00 7.16
CA THR A 5 2.23 22.01 6.74
C THR A 5 2.41 21.68 5.27
N ASN A 6 2.66 22.70 4.46
CA ASN A 6 2.84 22.49 3.03
C ASN A 6 4.06 21.62 2.75
N ASP A 7 5.16 21.86 3.46
CA ASP A 7 6.35 21.07 3.27
C ASP A 7 6.09 19.60 3.58
N ASN A 8 5.41 19.35 4.69
CA ASN A 8 5.10 18.00 5.08
C ASN A 8 4.18 17.35 4.06
N ILE A 9 3.23 18.11 3.55
CA ILE A 9 2.30 17.60 2.55
C ILE A 9 3.06 17.18 1.29
N PHE A 10 4.03 17.96 0.88
CA PHE A 10 4.84 17.63 -0.28
C PHE A 10 5.53 16.30 -0.11
N GLU A 11 6.16 16.11 1.03
CA GLU A 11 6.84 14.84 1.28
C GLU A 11 5.87 13.68 1.24
N HIS A 12 4.70 13.86 1.83
CA HIS A 12 3.72 12.81 1.86
C HIS A 12 3.17 12.48 0.48
N GLU A 13 3.06 13.47 -0.36
CA GLU A 13 2.57 13.24 -1.71
C GLU A 13 3.54 12.40 -2.52
N LEU A 14 4.83 12.57 -2.29
CA LEU A 14 5.84 11.86 -3.04
C LEU A 14 6.10 10.46 -2.50
N VAL A 15 5.73 10.21 -1.26
CA VAL A 15 5.99 8.92 -0.64
C VAL A 15 4.72 8.07 -0.69
N PRO A 16 4.79 6.88 -1.29
CA PRO A 16 3.63 5.99 -1.32
C PRO A 16 3.22 5.61 0.10
N LYS A 17 1.92 5.55 0.32
CA LYS A 17 1.38 5.17 1.62
C LYS A 17 1.02 3.70 1.60
N HIS A 18 1.57 2.94 2.54
CA HIS A 18 1.32 1.51 2.64
C HIS A 18 0.34 1.25 3.78
N ILE A 19 -0.74 0.58 3.47
CA ILE A 19 -1.78 0.28 4.45
C ILE A 19 -1.99 -1.22 4.50
N LEU A 20 -1.85 -1.78 5.70
CA LEU A 20 -2.11 -3.20 5.89
C LEU A 20 -3.61 -3.44 5.96
N LEU A 21 -4.11 -4.31 5.09
CA LEU A 21 -5.52 -4.64 5.07
C LEU A 21 -5.81 -5.78 6.04
N SER A 22 -7.00 -5.72 6.64
CA SER A 22 -7.47 -6.82 7.47
C SER A 22 -7.88 -7.98 6.56
N GLU A 23 -8.12 -9.16 7.15
CA GLU A 23 -8.55 -10.31 6.37
C GLU A 23 -9.83 -10.02 5.60
N GLU A 24 -10.76 -9.34 6.24
CA GLU A 24 -12.03 -9.02 5.60
C GLU A 24 -11.82 -8.04 4.45
N GLU A 25 -11.01 -7.01 4.67
CA GLU A 25 -10.74 -6.05 3.62
C GLU A 25 -10.01 -6.71 2.45
N ALA A 26 -9.06 -7.57 2.76
CA ALA A 26 -8.33 -8.28 1.72
C ALA A 26 -9.27 -9.15 0.90
N ARG A 27 -10.17 -9.85 1.56
CA ARG A 27 -11.14 -10.69 0.87
C ARG A 27 -12.02 -9.88 -0.05
N GLU A 28 -12.47 -8.73 0.42
CA GLU A 28 -13.30 -7.87 -0.41
C GLU A 28 -12.57 -7.40 -1.66
N VAL A 29 -11.29 -7.06 -1.52
CA VAL A 29 -10.50 -6.63 -2.65
C VAL A 29 -10.37 -7.76 -3.67
N LEU A 30 -10.07 -8.96 -3.19
CA LEU A 30 -9.90 -10.11 -4.08
C LEU A 30 -11.18 -10.43 -4.82
N GLU A 31 -12.31 -10.32 -4.13
CA GLU A 31 -13.59 -10.56 -4.78
C GLU A 31 -13.92 -9.47 -5.79
N ARG A 32 -13.65 -8.23 -5.44
CA ARG A 32 -13.94 -7.11 -6.32
C ARG A 32 -13.21 -7.23 -7.64
N TYR A 33 -11.95 -7.60 -7.60
CA TYR A 33 -11.13 -7.72 -8.79
C TYR A 33 -11.12 -9.13 -9.36
N ARG A 34 -11.80 -10.06 -8.69
CA ARG A 34 -11.92 -11.45 -9.14
C ARG A 34 -10.56 -12.07 -9.37
N VAL A 35 -9.66 -11.87 -8.43
CA VAL A 35 -8.32 -12.44 -8.47
C VAL A 35 -8.03 -13.12 -7.15
N LYS A 36 -7.03 -13.98 -7.17
CA LYS A 36 -6.56 -14.62 -5.95
C LYS A 36 -5.34 -13.88 -5.43
N ALA A 37 -5.05 -14.05 -4.14
CA ALA A 37 -3.97 -13.31 -3.52
C ALA A 37 -2.66 -13.49 -4.26
N HIS A 38 -2.34 -14.73 -4.66
CA HIS A 38 -1.05 -15.01 -5.31
C HIS A 38 -0.98 -14.43 -6.72
N GLN A 39 -2.10 -13.97 -7.27
CA GLN A 39 -2.10 -13.34 -8.60
C GLN A 39 -1.76 -11.86 -8.54
N LEU A 40 -1.76 -11.28 -7.34
CA LEU A 40 -1.35 -9.89 -7.17
C LEU A 40 0.17 -9.80 -7.26
N PRO A 41 0.69 -8.62 -7.64
CA PRO A 41 2.14 -8.44 -7.58
C PRO A 41 2.64 -8.71 -6.16
N HIS A 42 3.81 -9.31 -6.05
CA HIS A 42 4.36 -9.68 -4.76
C HIS A 42 5.24 -8.56 -4.19
N ILE A 43 5.29 -8.48 -2.86
CA ILE A 43 6.21 -7.59 -2.18
C ILE A 43 6.79 -8.37 -1.01
N LEU A 44 8.08 -8.19 -0.76
CA LEU A 44 8.76 -8.98 0.26
C LEU A 44 8.45 -8.48 1.66
N SER A 45 8.34 -9.41 2.61
CA SER A 45 8.11 -9.04 4.00
C SER A 45 9.32 -8.31 4.59
N SER A 46 10.49 -8.42 3.95
CA SER A 46 11.69 -7.71 4.38
C SER A 46 11.76 -6.29 3.82
N ASP A 47 10.83 -5.92 2.95
CA ASP A 47 10.81 -4.56 2.41
C ASP A 47 10.63 -3.55 3.55
N PRO A 48 11.43 -2.46 3.56
CA PRO A 48 11.35 -1.48 4.64
C PRO A 48 9.93 -0.93 4.87
N ALA A 49 9.18 -0.69 3.80
CA ALA A 49 7.83 -0.18 3.93
C ALA A 49 6.91 -1.21 4.59
N ILE A 50 7.14 -2.49 4.28
CA ILE A 50 6.32 -3.56 4.85
C ILE A 50 6.69 -3.77 6.32
N LYS A 51 7.96 -3.66 6.65
CA LYS A 51 8.38 -3.76 8.06
C LYS A 51 7.79 -2.61 8.88
N ALA A 52 7.72 -1.43 8.29
CA ALA A 52 7.21 -0.26 9.00
C ALA A 52 5.77 -0.42 9.43
N ILE A 53 4.97 -1.18 8.68
CA ILE A 53 3.58 -1.41 9.00
C ILE A 53 3.35 -2.79 9.63
N ASN A 54 4.43 -3.52 9.88
CA ASN A 54 4.37 -4.85 10.51
C ASN A 54 3.49 -5.83 9.74
N ALA A 55 3.52 -5.74 8.43
CA ALA A 55 2.74 -6.65 7.60
C ALA A 55 3.44 -8.02 7.56
N LYS A 56 2.66 -9.07 7.71
CA LYS A 56 3.17 -10.42 7.74
C LYS A 56 2.99 -11.08 6.38
N PRO A 57 3.74 -12.15 6.10
CA PRO A 57 3.52 -12.92 4.87
C PRO A 57 2.05 -13.35 4.79
N ASP A 58 1.55 -13.48 3.58
CA ASP A 58 0.16 -13.81 3.27
C ASP A 58 -0.82 -12.68 3.52
N SER A 59 -0.32 -11.50 3.81
CA SER A 59 -1.17 -10.31 3.96
C SER A 59 -1.26 -9.57 2.63
N ILE A 60 -2.28 -8.73 2.51
CA ILE A 60 -2.43 -7.88 1.34
C ILE A 60 -2.28 -6.44 1.79
N VAL A 61 -1.50 -5.69 1.05
CA VAL A 61 -1.18 -4.30 1.37
C VAL A 61 -1.75 -3.40 0.28
N LYS A 62 -2.41 -2.34 0.70
CA LYS A 62 -2.92 -1.33 -0.21
C LYS A 62 -1.89 -0.21 -0.27
N ILE A 63 -1.44 0.10 -1.47
CA ILE A 63 -0.45 1.16 -1.67
C ILE A 63 -1.12 2.31 -2.39
N VAL A 64 -1.17 3.45 -1.70
CA VAL A 64 -1.79 4.65 -2.24
C VAL A 64 -0.68 5.60 -2.67
N ARG A 65 -0.68 5.95 -3.93
CA ARG A 65 0.31 6.87 -4.49
C ARG A 65 -0.41 8.12 -4.98
N LYS A 66 0.13 9.26 -4.63
CA LYS A 66 -0.42 10.52 -5.08
C LYS A 66 0.55 11.18 -6.02
N SER A 67 0.02 11.72 -7.09
CA SER A 67 0.80 12.41 -8.09
C SER A 67 0.21 13.79 -8.30
N SER A 68 1.08 14.77 -8.52
CA SER A 68 0.63 16.14 -8.73
C SER A 68 -0.15 16.28 -10.03
N THR A 69 0.09 15.40 -10.98
CA THR A 69 -0.58 15.49 -12.28
C THR A 69 -1.65 14.42 -12.48
N ALA A 70 -1.40 13.22 -12.00
CA ALA A 70 -2.31 12.10 -12.25
C ALA A 70 -3.31 11.87 -11.12
N GLY A 71 -3.18 12.60 -10.02
CA GLY A 71 -4.06 12.41 -8.89
C GLY A 71 -3.64 11.21 -8.06
N GLU A 72 -4.62 10.48 -7.57
CA GLU A 72 -4.36 9.36 -6.67
C GLU A 72 -4.52 8.04 -7.40
N SER A 73 -3.59 7.13 -7.18
CA SER A 73 -3.68 5.78 -7.71
C SER A 73 -3.50 4.78 -6.57
N VAL A 74 -4.20 3.66 -6.69
CA VAL A 74 -4.19 2.63 -5.66
C VAL A 74 -3.80 1.31 -6.30
N VAL A 75 -2.84 0.62 -5.67
CA VAL A 75 -2.45 -0.73 -6.11
C VAL A 75 -2.43 -1.63 -4.89
N TYR A 76 -2.57 -2.92 -5.14
CA TYR A 76 -2.56 -3.92 -4.08
C TYR A 76 -1.41 -4.88 -4.32
N ARG A 77 -0.77 -5.31 -3.25
CA ARG A 77 0.32 -6.26 -3.36
C ARG A 77 0.18 -7.35 -2.31
N TYR A 78 0.65 -8.51 -2.67
CA TYR A 78 0.61 -9.68 -1.79
C TYR A 78 1.97 -9.82 -1.11
N VAL A 79 1.97 -9.86 0.22
CA VAL A 79 3.22 -9.95 0.99
C VAL A 79 3.69 -11.39 1.00
N VAL A 80 4.90 -11.61 0.56
CA VAL A 80 5.51 -12.93 0.57
C VAL A 80 6.76 -12.89 1.44
N ARG A 81 7.13 -14.06 1.94
CA ARG A 81 8.31 -14.16 2.78
C ARG A 81 9.55 -13.84 1.96
N GLY A 82 10.36 -12.96 2.49
CA GLY A 82 11.59 -12.56 1.79
C GLY A 82 12.76 -12.37 2.69
#